data_ae4f98c7918c5d31ada6b362a58311e2
#
_entry.id   ae4f98c7918c5d31ada6b362a58311e2
#
_cell.length_a   1.000
_cell.length_b   1.000
_cell.length_c   1.000
_cell.angle_alpha   90.00
_cell.angle_beta   90.00
_cell.angle_gamma   90.00
#
_symmetry.space_group_name_H-M   'P 1'
#
loop_
_entity.id
_entity.type
_entity.pdbx_description
1 polymer ?
#
loop_
_entity_poly.entity_id
_entity_poly.type
_entity_poly.pdbx_seq_one_letter_code
_entity_poly.pdbx_strand_id
1 'polypeptide(L)'
;MKKAKLLVSLLSVACLVGCGQNGGGNNNGKTSIVIEDFGIARLEAEDFDTSAWYEDESYDDTIIESANASGGKYLAAADKDGATAKFSFELKKYSRVVISAAYAQMEANKGTALDMSKVYDYSIKDVSPLAFAEGKSTLAARSSAESWTAMPYLVQTLYPGTYYVTLTVKDNAPSCPSIDYVEFKTTDASTVDPSDLTEADIPDNDFRNLQQYKYLQDPDVYTYLSYATGGDFSAPRGMKLRFEEVDTASKYYVQVAESEEGLASAAVRETTENKVYTFHNAKLGTKYYYRAATSEAGLANAEVKNITSSDVAPRVVNVPDVLNFRDIGGWESSLVQGAKIKQGLYFRCAQLNGGTGSTTSKLDSAGKGLAAIKELGIKQDIDMRDSPSTTSPANTSAWPIAMVRAGVPSGSEPVRWEGGEYNGVNIADRYKTIFTALAKCDTDPVMLHCTYGADRTGIVTFFLEALLGMNETDMTRDYLWTQFTQGRAVKILEEEGAEFPQWISKTKNCEGATFADKMENHLISFGIAKSTLEHIREIFVPGYVAKA
;
A
#
# COMPACT_ATOMS: atom_id res chain seq x y z
N MET A 1 28.49 33.12 -11.16
CA MET A 1 27.76 33.19 -12.44
C MET A 1 28.47 32.34 -13.48
N LYS A 2 28.04 31.09 -13.69
CA LYS A 2 28.36 30.33 -14.90
C LYS A 2 27.10 29.53 -15.24
N LYS A 3 26.44 29.90 -16.33
CA LYS A 3 25.28 29.21 -16.90
C LYS A 3 25.74 27.91 -17.54
N ALA A 4 25.27 26.77 -17.04
CA ALA A 4 25.36 25.49 -17.72
C ALA A 4 24.24 25.43 -18.76
N LYS A 5 24.60 25.26 -20.02
CA LYS A 5 23.65 24.99 -21.11
C LYS A 5 23.26 23.50 -21.05
N LEU A 6 21.99 23.24 -20.84
CA LEU A 6 21.42 21.91 -20.99
C LEU A 6 21.32 21.57 -22.47
N LEU A 7 22.07 20.57 -22.90
CA LEU A 7 22.02 20.04 -24.27
C LEU A 7 20.90 19.02 -24.32
N VAL A 8 19.77 19.38 -24.95
CA VAL A 8 18.71 18.44 -25.25
C VAL A 8 19.11 17.63 -26.47
N SER A 9 19.51 16.37 -26.27
CA SER A 9 19.72 15.45 -27.38
C SER A 9 18.35 14.87 -27.78
N LEU A 10 17.85 15.25 -28.95
CA LEU A 10 16.78 14.53 -29.62
C LEU A 10 17.31 13.15 -30.02
N LEU A 11 16.93 12.10 -29.29
CA LEU A 11 16.99 10.73 -29.78
C LEU A 11 15.71 10.47 -30.57
N SER A 12 15.87 10.30 -31.87
CA SER A 12 14.85 9.74 -32.74
C SER A 12 14.63 8.27 -32.37
N VAL A 13 13.50 7.97 -31.74
CA VAL A 13 13.07 6.59 -31.46
C VAL A 13 12.48 6.05 -32.76
N ALA A 14 13.14 5.05 -33.34
CA ALA A 14 12.62 4.27 -34.43
C ALA A 14 11.45 3.43 -33.92
N CYS A 15 10.27 3.63 -34.49
CA CYS A 15 9.13 2.75 -34.32
C CYS A 15 9.47 1.38 -34.89
N LEU A 16 9.62 0.36 -34.02
CA LEU A 16 9.53 -1.04 -34.42
C LEU A 16 8.05 -1.43 -34.44
N VAL A 17 7.47 -1.29 -35.62
CA VAL A 17 6.17 -1.89 -35.94
C VAL A 17 6.40 -3.38 -36.11
N GLY A 18 5.98 -4.19 -35.15
CA GLY A 18 5.93 -5.64 -35.26
C GLY A 18 4.72 -6.04 -36.12
N CYS A 19 4.88 -6.17 -37.44
CA CYS A 19 3.89 -6.84 -38.29
C CYS A 19 3.92 -8.36 -38.04
N GLY A 20 2.93 -8.88 -37.31
CA GLY A 20 2.60 -10.31 -37.30
C GLY A 20 1.66 -10.63 -38.43
N GLN A 21 2.05 -11.58 -39.29
CA GLN A 21 1.28 -12.04 -40.48
C GLN A 21 0.02 -12.80 -40.08
N ASN A 22 -1.04 -12.55 -40.84
CA ASN A 22 -2.35 -13.20 -40.82
C ASN A 22 -2.29 -14.71 -41.07
N GLY A 23 -2.95 -15.47 -40.22
CA GLY A 23 -3.46 -16.81 -40.48
C GLY A 23 -4.87 -16.91 -39.91
N GLY A 24 -5.88 -17.03 -40.76
CA GLY A 24 -7.28 -17.10 -40.35
C GLY A 24 -7.57 -18.30 -39.46
N GLY A 25 -8.24 -18.04 -38.36
CA GLY A 25 -8.78 -19.03 -37.43
C GLY A 25 -9.48 -18.27 -36.30
N ASN A 26 -10.71 -18.66 -36.00
CA ASN A 26 -11.60 -18.16 -34.95
C ASN A 26 -10.82 -17.90 -33.64
N ASN A 27 -10.46 -16.66 -33.38
CA ASN A 27 -9.76 -16.27 -32.19
C ASN A 27 -10.66 -15.36 -31.32
N ASN A 28 -11.12 -15.89 -30.19
CA ASN A 28 -11.41 -15.11 -29.00
C ASN A 28 -10.09 -14.50 -28.47
N GLY A 29 -9.43 -13.71 -29.31
CA GLY A 29 -8.13 -13.10 -29.02
C GLY A 29 -8.32 -11.84 -28.19
N LYS A 30 -7.99 -11.89 -26.91
CA LYS A 30 -7.81 -10.69 -26.07
C LYS A 30 -6.68 -9.88 -26.68
N THR A 31 -7.00 -8.72 -27.23
CA THR A 31 -5.99 -7.81 -27.74
C THR A 31 -5.16 -7.28 -26.59
N SER A 32 -3.88 -7.45 -26.67
CA SER A 32 -2.95 -7.09 -25.62
C SER A 32 -1.73 -6.37 -26.21
N ILE A 33 -1.29 -5.31 -25.51
CA ILE A 33 -0.02 -4.66 -25.78
C ILE A 33 0.94 -4.87 -24.61
N VAL A 34 2.22 -5.13 -24.90
CA VAL A 34 3.27 -5.22 -23.88
C VAL A 34 4.07 -3.93 -23.87
N ILE A 35 4.19 -3.31 -22.70
CA ILE A 35 4.93 -2.08 -22.47
C ILE A 35 6.23 -2.45 -21.74
N GLU A 36 7.30 -2.60 -22.52
CA GLU A 36 8.60 -3.09 -22.03
C GLU A 36 9.37 -2.02 -21.26
N ASP A 37 9.23 -0.73 -21.65
CA ASP A 37 9.96 0.41 -21.08
C ASP A 37 9.09 1.65 -20.97
N PHE A 38 9.61 2.68 -20.31
CA PHE A 38 8.94 3.96 -20.20
C PHE A 38 8.86 4.68 -21.55
N GLY A 39 7.77 5.41 -21.77
CA GLY A 39 7.53 6.14 -23.00
C GLY A 39 6.09 6.12 -23.42
N ILE A 40 5.89 6.11 -24.74
CA ILE A 40 4.55 6.08 -25.35
C ILE A 40 4.39 4.77 -26.10
N ALA A 41 3.29 4.06 -25.80
CA ALA A 41 2.84 2.90 -26.54
C ALA A 41 1.39 3.13 -27.00
N ARG A 42 0.98 2.56 -28.14
CA ARG A 42 -0.37 2.68 -28.68
C ARG A 42 -0.95 1.33 -29.03
N LEU A 43 -2.24 1.22 -28.81
CA LEU A 43 -3.08 0.12 -29.24
C LEU A 43 -4.19 0.70 -30.13
N GLU A 44 -4.27 0.23 -31.35
CA GLU A 44 -5.28 0.68 -32.31
C GLU A 44 -6.65 0.12 -31.91
N ALA A 45 -7.72 0.91 -32.09
CA ALA A 45 -9.05 0.53 -31.60
C ALA A 45 -9.70 -0.59 -32.42
N GLU A 46 -9.27 -0.80 -33.66
CA GLU A 46 -9.66 -1.96 -34.48
C GLU A 46 -9.20 -3.29 -33.90
N ASP A 47 -8.23 -3.27 -33.02
CA ASP A 47 -7.71 -4.45 -32.34
C ASP A 47 -8.45 -4.79 -31.01
N PHE A 48 -9.44 -4.02 -30.59
CA PHE A 48 -10.20 -4.30 -29.37
C PHE A 48 -11.12 -5.53 -29.52
N ASP A 49 -11.43 -6.19 -28.43
CA ASP A 49 -12.56 -7.11 -28.37
C ASP A 49 -13.86 -6.30 -28.35
N THR A 50 -14.52 -6.23 -29.47
CA THR A 50 -15.76 -5.46 -29.73
C THR A 50 -16.99 -6.34 -29.81
N SER A 51 -16.92 -7.60 -29.36
CA SER A 51 -18.01 -8.58 -29.43
C SER A 51 -19.33 -8.15 -28.77
N ALA A 52 -19.28 -7.13 -27.90
CA ALA A 52 -20.45 -6.55 -27.22
C ALA A 52 -20.63 -5.04 -27.54
N TRP A 53 -20.10 -4.57 -28.68
CA TRP A 53 -20.17 -3.16 -29.06
C TRP A 53 -21.45 -2.78 -29.78
N TYR A 54 -22.05 -3.73 -30.54
CA TYR A 54 -23.32 -3.56 -31.25
C TYR A 54 -24.38 -4.56 -30.79
N GLU A 55 -25.65 -4.23 -31.01
CA GLU A 55 -26.77 -5.09 -30.65
C GLU A 55 -27.02 -6.22 -31.67
N ASP A 56 -26.68 -5.98 -32.95
CA ASP A 56 -26.89 -6.90 -34.06
C ASP A 56 -25.55 -7.29 -34.71
N GLU A 57 -25.22 -8.58 -34.71
CA GLU A 57 -24.02 -9.12 -35.35
C GLU A 57 -23.99 -8.92 -36.89
N SER A 58 -25.09 -8.44 -37.51
CA SER A 58 -25.18 -8.16 -38.94
C SER A 58 -24.58 -6.80 -39.35
N TYR A 59 -24.15 -5.97 -38.42
CA TYR A 59 -23.45 -4.72 -38.74
C TYR A 59 -21.96 -5.01 -39.04
N ASP A 60 -21.66 -5.08 -40.34
CA ASP A 60 -20.30 -5.29 -40.86
C ASP A 60 -19.34 -4.10 -40.65
N ASP A 61 -19.86 -2.95 -40.17
CA ASP A 61 -19.13 -1.69 -40.14
C ASP A 61 -18.67 -1.26 -38.72
N THR A 62 -18.35 -2.23 -37.84
CA THR A 62 -17.75 -1.94 -36.50
C THR A 62 -16.41 -1.24 -36.66
N ILE A 63 -15.61 -1.63 -37.62
CA ILE A 63 -14.30 -1.07 -37.95
C ILE A 63 -14.36 -0.38 -39.30
N ILE A 64 -14.14 0.92 -39.31
CA ILE A 64 -14.24 1.77 -40.50
C ILE A 64 -12.85 2.14 -41.00
N GLU A 65 -12.64 1.99 -42.33
CA GLU A 65 -11.42 2.46 -42.98
C GLU A 65 -11.43 3.97 -43.16
N SER A 66 -10.34 4.65 -42.75
CA SER A 66 -10.16 6.08 -42.95
C SER A 66 -8.68 6.45 -43.05
N ALA A 67 -8.36 7.24 -44.05
CA ALA A 67 -7.01 7.80 -44.22
C ALA A 67 -6.64 8.82 -43.11
N ASN A 68 -7.61 9.27 -42.30
CA ASN A 68 -7.41 10.23 -41.24
C ASN A 68 -7.21 9.55 -39.86
N ALA A 69 -7.43 8.23 -39.78
CA ALA A 69 -7.23 7.43 -38.58
C ALA A 69 -5.80 6.89 -38.49
N SER A 70 -5.31 6.71 -37.26
CA SER A 70 -4.07 5.99 -36.98
C SER A 70 -4.24 4.54 -37.46
N GLY A 71 -3.20 3.96 -38.06
CA GLY A 71 -3.34 2.61 -38.65
C GLY A 71 -4.27 2.50 -39.88
N GLY A 72 -5.00 3.55 -40.24
CA GLY A 72 -5.90 3.60 -41.37
C GLY A 72 -7.31 3.09 -41.08
N LYS A 73 -7.63 2.78 -39.85
CA LYS A 73 -8.94 2.28 -39.37
C LYS A 73 -9.29 2.84 -38.03
N TYR A 74 -10.57 2.77 -37.65
CA TYR A 74 -11.04 3.15 -36.33
C TYR A 74 -12.28 2.37 -35.88
N LEU A 75 -12.54 2.30 -34.59
CA LEU A 75 -13.76 1.74 -34.01
C LEU A 75 -14.89 2.77 -34.16
N ALA A 76 -15.94 2.40 -34.86
CA ALA A 76 -17.12 3.25 -35.05
C ALA A 76 -17.86 3.50 -33.73
N ALA A 77 -18.69 4.53 -33.73
CA ALA A 77 -19.53 4.87 -32.57
C ALA A 77 -20.46 3.70 -32.22
N ALA A 78 -20.61 3.39 -30.94
CA ALA A 78 -21.57 2.38 -30.48
C ALA A 78 -23.02 2.85 -30.70
N ASP A 79 -23.92 1.92 -30.88
CA ASP A 79 -25.35 2.17 -31.17
C ASP A 79 -26.27 1.90 -29.97
N LYS A 80 -25.73 1.40 -28.85
CA LYS A 80 -26.53 1.06 -27.67
C LYS A 80 -25.86 1.46 -26.35
N ASP A 81 -26.70 1.70 -25.35
CA ASP A 81 -26.29 1.84 -23.95
C ASP A 81 -25.73 0.52 -23.43
N GLY A 82 -24.72 0.60 -22.57
CA GLY A 82 -24.07 -0.58 -21.99
C GLY A 82 -23.15 -1.35 -22.96
N ALA A 83 -22.96 -0.87 -24.21
CA ALA A 83 -22.01 -1.47 -25.14
C ALA A 83 -20.60 -1.49 -24.54
N THR A 84 -19.87 -2.59 -24.77
CA THR A 84 -18.50 -2.74 -24.22
C THR A 84 -17.47 -3.09 -25.28
N ALA A 85 -16.30 -2.47 -25.14
CA ALA A 85 -15.09 -2.88 -25.84
C ALA A 85 -13.99 -3.20 -24.79
N LYS A 86 -13.16 -4.21 -25.06
CA LYS A 86 -12.18 -4.69 -24.09
C LYS A 86 -10.81 -4.81 -24.72
N PHE A 87 -9.80 -4.51 -23.92
CA PHE A 87 -8.40 -4.73 -24.26
C PHE A 87 -7.57 -4.98 -23.00
N SER A 88 -6.31 -5.36 -23.18
CA SER A 88 -5.38 -5.51 -22.06
C SER A 88 -4.02 -4.91 -22.38
N PHE A 89 -3.28 -4.59 -21.33
CA PHE A 89 -1.88 -4.20 -21.45
C PHE A 89 -1.05 -4.84 -20.34
N GLU A 90 0.21 -5.11 -20.65
CA GLU A 90 1.16 -5.65 -19.70
C GLU A 90 2.26 -4.61 -19.44
N LEU A 91 2.52 -4.28 -18.18
CA LEU A 91 3.64 -3.45 -17.76
C LEU A 91 4.80 -4.33 -17.29
N LYS A 92 5.99 -4.08 -17.78
CA LYS A 92 7.22 -4.75 -17.31
C LYS A 92 7.94 -3.98 -16.21
N LYS A 93 7.61 -2.70 -16.01
CA LYS A 93 8.23 -1.83 -15.02
C LYS A 93 7.19 -1.14 -14.14
N TYR A 94 7.58 -0.83 -12.90
CA TYR A 94 6.78 0.01 -12.01
C TYR A 94 6.63 1.41 -12.63
N SER A 95 5.41 1.78 -12.99
CA SER A 95 5.15 2.91 -13.85
C SER A 95 4.00 3.76 -13.36
N ARG A 96 4.14 5.07 -13.43
CA ARG A 96 2.98 5.96 -13.49
C ARG A 96 2.47 5.94 -14.93
N VAL A 97 1.19 5.62 -15.08
CA VAL A 97 0.55 5.43 -16.39
C VAL A 97 -0.51 6.50 -16.58
N VAL A 98 -0.51 7.15 -17.73
CA VAL A 98 -1.63 7.95 -18.21
C VAL A 98 -2.15 7.26 -19.46
N ILE A 99 -3.43 6.92 -19.46
CA ILE A 99 -4.13 6.38 -20.63
C ILE A 99 -4.87 7.53 -21.29
N SER A 100 -4.72 7.66 -22.60
CA SER A 100 -5.46 8.61 -23.43
C SER A 100 -6.16 7.86 -24.55
N ALA A 101 -7.43 8.16 -24.81
CA ALA A 101 -8.10 7.64 -25.99
C ALA A 101 -8.36 8.76 -27.00
N ALA A 102 -8.16 8.48 -28.27
CA ALA A 102 -8.40 9.42 -29.35
C ALA A 102 -9.83 9.29 -29.87
N TYR A 103 -10.59 10.37 -29.78
CA TYR A 103 -12.00 10.43 -30.14
C TYR A 103 -12.26 11.34 -31.32
N ALA A 104 -13.25 10.99 -32.14
CA ALA A 104 -13.85 11.87 -33.13
C ALA A 104 -15.39 11.74 -33.09
N GLN A 105 -16.09 12.87 -33.18
CA GLN A 105 -17.54 12.87 -33.24
C GLN A 105 -18.04 12.46 -34.62
N MET A 106 -19.21 11.84 -34.67
CA MET A 106 -19.94 11.58 -35.93
C MET A 106 -20.24 12.88 -36.67
N GLU A 107 -20.41 12.81 -38.00
CA GLU A 107 -20.70 13.97 -38.87
C GLU A 107 -21.87 14.82 -38.34
N ALA A 108 -22.93 14.17 -37.86
CA ALA A 108 -24.12 14.86 -37.31
C ALA A 108 -23.84 15.70 -36.05
N ASN A 109 -22.81 15.35 -35.27
CA ASN A 109 -22.54 15.93 -33.94
C ASN A 109 -21.23 16.72 -33.87
N LYS A 110 -20.42 16.76 -34.95
CA LYS A 110 -19.09 17.41 -34.95
C LYS A 110 -19.09 18.86 -34.48
N GLY A 111 -20.18 19.61 -34.74
CA GLY A 111 -20.34 21.02 -34.33
C GLY A 111 -20.72 21.24 -32.87
N THR A 112 -20.86 20.19 -32.06
CA THR A 112 -21.32 20.27 -30.66
C THR A 112 -20.22 19.78 -29.72
N ALA A 113 -19.95 20.56 -28.66
CA ALA A 113 -19.04 20.10 -27.59
C ALA A 113 -19.72 18.99 -26.77
N LEU A 114 -18.97 17.98 -26.37
CA LEU A 114 -19.47 16.79 -25.70
C LEU A 114 -18.71 16.56 -24.37
N ASP A 115 -19.45 16.40 -23.28
CA ASP A 115 -18.88 15.99 -21.99
C ASP A 115 -18.70 14.46 -21.97
N MET A 116 -17.48 14.02 -22.19
CA MET A 116 -17.10 12.61 -22.30
C MET A 116 -17.29 11.84 -20.98
N SER A 117 -17.34 12.54 -19.84
CA SER A 117 -17.65 11.90 -18.56
C SER A 117 -19.09 11.36 -18.48
N LYS A 118 -19.96 11.77 -19.41
CA LYS A 118 -21.33 11.28 -19.58
C LYS A 118 -21.49 10.23 -20.69
N VAL A 119 -20.40 9.88 -21.36
CA VAL A 119 -20.42 9.00 -22.53
C VAL A 119 -19.79 7.65 -22.23
N TYR A 120 -18.58 7.68 -21.71
CA TYR A 120 -17.80 6.46 -21.50
C TYR A 120 -17.34 6.33 -20.05
N ASP A 121 -17.40 5.09 -19.55
CA ASP A 121 -16.63 4.63 -18.38
C ASP A 121 -15.49 3.73 -18.84
N TYR A 122 -14.31 3.98 -18.31
CA TYR A 122 -13.18 3.07 -18.41
C TYR A 122 -12.94 2.45 -17.05
N SER A 123 -12.90 1.14 -16.98
CA SER A 123 -12.53 0.41 -15.78
C SER A 123 -11.34 -0.50 -16.04
N ILE A 124 -10.42 -0.57 -15.11
CA ILE A 124 -9.37 -1.58 -15.09
C ILE A 124 -9.74 -2.56 -13.99
N LYS A 125 -9.75 -3.86 -14.32
CA LYS A 125 -10.05 -4.89 -13.33
C LYS A 125 -9.09 -4.79 -12.14
N ASP A 126 -9.65 -4.79 -10.93
CA ASP A 126 -8.93 -4.71 -9.65
C ASP A 126 -8.16 -3.39 -9.40
N VAL A 127 -8.48 -2.34 -10.19
CA VAL A 127 -7.95 -0.98 -10.04
C VAL A 127 -9.11 0.02 -10.02
N SER A 128 -8.89 1.22 -9.49
CA SER A 128 -9.90 2.28 -9.53
C SER A 128 -10.36 2.57 -10.95
N PRO A 129 -11.67 2.89 -11.15
CA PRO A 129 -12.14 3.38 -12.44
C PRO A 129 -11.31 4.59 -12.90
N LEU A 130 -11.07 4.65 -14.20
CA LEU A 130 -10.37 5.79 -14.78
C LEU A 130 -11.28 7.01 -14.79
N ALA A 131 -10.76 8.14 -14.33
CA ALA A 131 -11.42 9.43 -14.44
C ALA A 131 -10.69 10.32 -15.44
N PHE A 132 -11.43 11.22 -16.11
CA PHE A 132 -10.77 12.25 -16.93
C PHE A 132 -9.89 13.14 -16.04
N ALA A 133 -8.78 13.58 -16.57
CA ALA A 133 -7.97 14.63 -15.92
C ALA A 133 -8.84 15.88 -15.68
N GLU A 134 -8.60 16.57 -14.58
CA GLU A 134 -9.37 17.75 -14.18
C GLU A 134 -9.50 18.75 -15.32
N GLY A 135 -10.75 19.16 -15.63
CA GLY A 135 -11.05 20.08 -16.73
C GLY A 135 -10.81 19.53 -18.14
N LYS A 136 -10.58 18.20 -18.31
CA LYS A 136 -10.31 17.56 -19.60
C LYS A 136 -11.40 16.61 -20.10
N SER A 137 -12.60 16.64 -19.50
CA SER A 137 -13.71 15.79 -19.94
C SER A 137 -14.44 16.28 -21.20
N THR A 138 -14.19 17.49 -21.68
CA THR A 138 -14.91 18.07 -22.82
C THR A 138 -14.20 17.81 -24.14
N LEU A 139 -14.82 17.00 -25.01
CA LEU A 139 -14.48 16.90 -26.41
C LEU A 139 -15.04 18.13 -27.15
N ALA A 140 -14.17 19.02 -27.59
CA ALA A 140 -14.58 20.27 -28.23
C ALA A 140 -15.23 20.02 -29.61
N ALA A 141 -16.16 20.91 -30.00
CA ALA A 141 -16.71 20.96 -31.33
C ALA A 141 -15.60 21.07 -32.40
N ARG A 142 -15.76 20.39 -33.52
CA ARG A 142 -14.81 20.32 -34.63
C ARG A 142 -15.47 20.69 -35.97
N SER A 143 -14.65 21.08 -36.91
CA SER A 143 -15.09 21.36 -38.29
C SER A 143 -15.23 20.12 -39.15
N SER A 144 -14.61 19.01 -38.76
CA SER A 144 -14.63 17.71 -39.45
C SER A 144 -14.99 16.60 -38.47
N ALA A 145 -15.76 15.61 -38.93
CA ALA A 145 -16.15 14.45 -38.14
C ALA A 145 -14.93 13.56 -37.75
N GLU A 146 -13.97 13.42 -38.63
CA GLU A 146 -12.75 12.62 -38.40
C GLU A 146 -11.59 13.46 -37.86
N SER A 147 -11.88 14.45 -37.01
CA SER A 147 -10.87 15.25 -36.32
C SER A 147 -10.58 14.65 -34.94
N TRP A 148 -9.56 13.82 -34.88
CA TRP A 148 -9.20 13.06 -33.68
C TRP A 148 -8.62 13.95 -32.57
N THR A 149 -9.06 13.70 -31.35
CA THR A 149 -8.59 14.38 -30.16
C THR A 149 -8.27 13.37 -29.06
N ALA A 150 -7.01 13.27 -28.69
CA ALA A 150 -6.61 12.46 -27.56
C ALA A 150 -7.04 13.12 -26.23
N MET A 151 -7.77 12.37 -25.43
CA MET A 151 -8.28 12.83 -24.13
C MET A 151 -7.68 11.96 -23.02
N PRO A 152 -6.90 12.55 -22.10
CA PRO A 152 -6.21 11.80 -21.07
C PRO A 152 -7.12 11.43 -19.91
N TYR A 153 -6.95 10.21 -19.44
CA TYR A 153 -7.44 9.70 -18.17
C TYR A 153 -6.29 9.63 -17.18
N LEU A 154 -6.51 10.00 -15.93
CA LEU A 154 -5.55 9.78 -14.87
C LEU A 154 -5.62 8.32 -14.42
N VAL A 155 -4.48 7.67 -14.45
CA VAL A 155 -4.29 6.33 -13.91
C VAL A 155 -3.28 6.41 -12.78
N GLN A 156 -3.45 5.55 -11.81
CA GLN A 156 -2.53 5.41 -10.69
C GLN A 156 -1.17 4.87 -11.16
N THR A 157 -0.23 4.93 -10.26
CA THR A 157 1.00 4.16 -10.35
C THR A 157 0.68 2.67 -10.31
N LEU A 158 1.15 1.92 -11.31
CA LEU A 158 0.88 0.50 -11.48
C LEU A 158 2.17 -0.31 -11.41
N TYR A 159 2.10 -1.47 -10.74
CA TYR A 159 3.20 -2.44 -10.69
C TYR A 159 3.32 -3.23 -11.99
N PRO A 160 4.46 -3.91 -12.24
CA PRO A 160 4.54 -4.86 -13.33
C PRO A 160 3.42 -5.89 -13.26
N GLY A 161 2.75 -6.13 -14.38
CA GLY A 161 1.61 -7.06 -14.44
C GLY A 161 0.72 -6.83 -15.63
N THR A 162 -0.28 -7.70 -15.81
CA THR A 162 -1.27 -7.60 -16.89
C THR A 162 -2.56 -6.98 -16.37
N TYR A 163 -3.05 -5.96 -17.08
CA TYR A 163 -4.23 -5.18 -16.74
C TYR A 163 -5.29 -5.32 -17.82
N TYR A 164 -6.52 -5.62 -17.42
CA TYR A 164 -7.66 -5.77 -18.31
C TYR A 164 -8.55 -4.54 -18.21
N VAL A 165 -8.75 -3.88 -19.34
CA VAL A 165 -9.55 -2.66 -19.45
C VAL A 165 -10.88 -2.98 -20.10
N THR A 166 -11.97 -2.47 -19.55
CA THR A 166 -13.29 -2.44 -20.15
C THR A 166 -13.73 -1.01 -20.36
N LEU A 167 -14.04 -0.67 -21.59
CA LEU A 167 -14.73 0.54 -21.98
C LEU A 167 -16.22 0.23 -22.04
N THR A 168 -17.04 1.04 -21.38
CA THR A 168 -18.50 0.87 -21.35
C THR A 168 -19.18 2.17 -21.76
N VAL A 169 -20.16 2.08 -22.66
CA VAL A 169 -21.04 3.19 -22.98
C VAL A 169 -22.05 3.38 -21.85
N LYS A 170 -22.16 4.59 -21.34
CA LYS A 170 -23.10 4.91 -20.25
C LYS A 170 -24.55 4.93 -20.74
N ASP A 171 -25.46 4.60 -19.80
CA ASP A 171 -26.89 4.73 -20.05
C ASP A 171 -27.27 6.18 -20.36
N ASN A 172 -28.09 6.35 -21.41
CA ASN A 172 -28.52 7.66 -21.90
C ASN A 172 -27.36 8.59 -22.32
N ALA A 173 -26.26 8.02 -22.86
CA ALA A 173 -25.18 8.81 -23.40
C ALA A 173 -25.69 9.78 -24.48
N PRO A 174 -25.33 11.08 -24.43
CA PRO A 174 -25.86 12.06 -25.37
C PRO A 174 -25.40 11.84 -26.81
N SER A 175 -24.27 11.19 -27.01
CA SER A 175 -23.68 10.80 -28.28
C SER A 175 -22.48 9.91 -28.00
N CYS A 176 -22.23 8.92 -28.85
CA CYS A 176 -21.02 8.07 -28.76
C CYS A 176 -20.05 8.49 -29.87
N PRO A 177 -18.89 9.11 -29.57
CA PRO A 177 -17.87 9.35 -30.57
C PRO A 177 -17.14 8.07 -30.94
N SER A 178 -16.58 8.05 -32.16
CA SER A 178 -15.68 7.00 -32.65
C SER A 178 -14.33 7.04 -31.91
N ILE A 179 -13.63 5.90 -31.89
CA ILE A 179 -12.34 5.75 -31.21
C ILE A 179 -11.29 5.30 -32.21
N ASP A 180 -10.17 5.99 -32.27
CA ASP A 180 -9.05 5.70 -33.19
C ASP A 180 -8.02 4.77 -32.51
N TYR A 181 -7.50 5.19 -31.38
CA TYR A 181 -6.52 4.41 -30.62
C TYR A 181 -6.60 4.71 -29.12
N VAL A 182 -5.96 3.85 -28.35
CA VAL A 182 -5.61 4.15 -26.95
C VAL A 182 -4.09 4.27 -26.83
N GLU A 183 -3.64 5.35 -26.20
CA GLU A 183 -2.24 5.64 -25.98
C GLU A 183 -1.91 5.52 -24.49
N PHE A 184 -0.84 4.82 -24.19
CA PHE A 184 -0.27 4.65 -22.85
C PHE A 184 0.99 5.48 -22.77
N LYS A 185 0.98 6.51 -21.95
CA LYS A 185 2.19 7.25 -21.58
C LYS A 185 2.66 6.79 -20.22
N THR A 186 3.81 6.17 -20.18
CA THR A 186 4.42 5.64 -18.95
C THR A 186 5.66 6.43 -18.57
N THR A 187 5.80 6.70 -17.27
CA THR A 187 7.00 7.30 -16.68
C THR A 187 7.47 6.44 -15.53
N ASP A 188 8.76 6.52 -15.24
CA ASP A 188 9.32 5.82 -14.08
C ASP A 188 8.66 6.35 -12.80
N ALA A 189 7.92 5.49 -12.12
CA ALA A 189 7.23 5.86 -10.90
C ALA A 189 8.22 6.13 -9.73
N SER A 190 9.43 5.59 -9.81
CA SER A 190 10.48 5.87 -8.83
C SER A 190 11.10 7.26 -8.97
N THR A 191 10.84 7.95 -10.11
CA THR A 191 11.33 9.32 -10.35
C THR A 191 10.27 10.40 -10.19
N VAL A 192 9.03 10.05 -9.83
CA VAL A 192 7.99 11.02 -9.50
C VAL A 192 8.38 11.68 -8.18
N ASP A 193 8.35 13.02 -8.12
CA ASP A 193 8.54 13.73 -6.85
C ASP A 193 7.45 13.26 -5.87
N PRO A 194 7.82 12.66 -4.73
CA PRO A 194 6.83 12.15 -3.79
C PRO A 194 5.85 13.23 -3.30
N SER A 195 6.23 14.50 -3.32
CA SER A 195 5.37 15.61 -2.91
C SER A 195 4.18 15.81 -3.87
N ASP A 196 4.32 15.42 -5.14
CA ASP A 196 3.29 15.54 -6.17
C ASP A 196 2.26 14.40 -6.15
N LEU A 197 2.53 13.31 -5.42
CA LEU A 197 1.60 12.18 -5.30
C LEU A 197 0.30 12.60 -4.62
N THR A 198 -0.80 11.99 -5.06
CA THR A 198 -2.16 12.19 -4.55
C THR A 198 -2.76 10.88 -4.05
N GLU A 199 -3.93 10.92 -3.42
CA GLU A 199 -4.67 9.69 -3.03
C GLU A 199 -4.96 8.77 -4.22
N ALA A 200 -5.11 9.32 -5.42
CA ALA A 200 -5.33 8.54 -6.64
C ALA A 200 -4.11 7.75 -7.10
N ASP A 201 -2.92 8.14 -6.65
CA ASP A 201 -1.67 7.47 -6.99
C ASP A 201 -1.37 6.28 -6.06
N ILE A 202 -2.16 6.09 -4.99
CA ILE A 202 -1.99 4.96 -4.08
C ILE A 202 -2.75 3.74 -4.63
N PRO A 203 -2.07 2.64 -4.97
CA PRO A 203 -2.72 1.44 -5.45
C PRO A 203 -3.75 0.88 -4.45
N ASP A 204 -4.80 0.23 -4.94
CA ASP A 204 -5.84 -0.38 -4.10
C ASP A 204 -5.28 -1.43 -3.12
N ASN A 205 -4.21 -2.11 -3.51
CA ASN A 205 -3.53 -3.11 -2.68
C ASN A 205 -2.57 -2.51 -1.64
N ASP A 206 -2.38 -1.19 -1.63
CA ASP A 206 -1.62 -0.51 -0.60
C ASP A 206 -2.55 0.02 0.49
N PHE A 207 -2.19 -0.19 1.75
CA PHE A 207 -3.01 0.18 2.90
C PHE A 207 -2.55 1.47 3.60
N ARG A 208 -1.45 2.09 3.15
CA ARG A 208 -0.89 3.30 3.74
C ARG A 208 -1.70 4.54 3.34
N ASN A 209 -1.78 5.53 4.22
CA ASN A 209 -2.33 6.82 3.85
C ASN A 209 -1.35 7.61 2.97
N LEU A 210 -1.82 8.72 2.41
CA LEU A 210 -1.04 9.50 1.45
C LEU A 210 0.32 9.96 1.99
N GLN A 211 0.40 10.42 3.23
CA GLN A 211 1.65 10.91 3.80
C GLN A 211 2.66 9.78 4.02
N GLN A 212 2.19 8.65 4.52
CA GLN A 212 2.99 7.43 4.67
C GLN A 212 3.46 6.90 3.30
N TYR A 213 2.58 6.91 2.30
CA TYR A 213 2.90 6.46 0.95
C TYR A 213 3.94 7.38 0.30
N LYS A 214 3.77 8.70 0.37
CA LYS A 214 4.76 9.68 -0.11
C LYS A 214 6.15 9.44 0.49
N TYR A 215 6.21 9.28 1.80
CA TYR A 215 7.48 9.03 2.50
C TYR A 215 8.19 7.75 2.04
N LEU A 216 7.44 6.68 1.72
CA LEU A 216 8.03 5.45 1.21
C LEU A 216 8.54 5.57 -0.22
N GLN A 217 7.97 6.48 -1.01
CA GLN A 217 8.45 6.75 -2.36
C GLN A 217 9.68 7.67 -2.38
N ASP A 218 10.00 8.31 -1.25
CA ASP A 218 11.18 9.18 -1.14
C ASP A 218 12.43 8.34 -0.86
N PRO A 219 13.47 8.43 -1.71
CA PRO A 219 14.73 7.74 -1.49
C PRO A 219 15.49 8.28 -0.26
N ASP A 220 15.26 9.54 0.13
CA ASP A 220 15.85 10.14 1.31
C ASP A 220 14.99 9.90 2.54
N VAL A 221 15.44 9.02 3.41
CA VAL A 221 14.73 8.66 4.65
C VAL A 221 14.64 9.82 5.64
N TYR A 222 15.39 10.88 5.48
CA TYR A 222 15.40 12.04 6.36
C TYR A 222 14.38 13.13 5.97
N THR A 223 13.68 12.99 4.84
CA THR A 223 12.65 13.94 4.40
C THR A 223 11.32 13.80 5.14
N TYR A 224 11.23 12.90 6.11
CA TYR A 224 10.00 12.61 6.88
C TYR A 224 9.26 13.85 7.42
N LEU A 225 9.98 14.92 7.74
CA LEU A 225 9.38 16.16 8.24
C LEU A 225 8.40 16.77 7.24
N SER A 226 8.71 16.70 5.96
CA SER A 226 7.86 17.24 4.89
C SER A 226 6.52 16.51 4.81
N TYR A 227 6.46 15.24 5.21
CA TYR A 227 5.27 14.41 5.13
C TYR A 227 4.52 14.28 6.46
N ALA A 228 5.20 14.46 7.60
CA ALA A 228 4.64 14.27 8.94
C ALA A 228 4.06 15.56 9.56
N THR A 229 4.22 16.71 8.92
CA THR A 229 3.83 18.00 9.48
C THR A 229 2.32 18.23 9.37
N GLY A 230 1.71 18.72 10.45
CA GLY A 230 0.36 19.32 10.42
C GLY A 230 -0.79 18.42 10.85
N GLY A 231 -0.56 17.15 11.24
CA GLY A 231 -1.65 16.27 11.65
C GLY A 231 -1.21 14.95 12.26
N ASP A 232 -2.19 14.10 12.54
CA ASP A 232 -1.98 12.69 12.86
C ASP A 232 -2.16 11.85 11.60
N PHE A 233 -1.06 11.27 11.14
CA PHE A 233 -1.00 10.39 9.98
C PHE A 233 -0.56 8.98 10.38
N SER A 234 -0.71 8.58 11.66
CA SER A 234 -0.27 7.27 12.14
C SER A 234 -1.17 6.13 11.67
N ALA A 235 -2.45 6.39 11.43
CA ALA A 235 -3.41 5.38 11.00
C ALA A 235 -3.32 5.12 9.48
N PRO A 236 -3.30 3.84 9.03
CA PRO A 236 -3.37 3.51 7.62
C PRO A 236 -4.77 3.73 7.04
N ARG A 237 -4.86 3.92 5.73
CA ARG A 237 -6.15 4.04 5.02
C ARG A 237 -6.87 2.68 4.82
N GLY A 238 -6.14 1.57 4.84
CA GLY A 238 -6.63 0.23 4.47
C GLY A 238 -6.62 -0.02 2.95
N MET A 239 -6.58 -1.31 2.58
CA MET A 239 -6.69 -1.76 1.19
C MET A 239 -8.11 -1.56 0.68
N LYS A 240 -8.26 -1.35 -0.64
CA LYS A 240 -9.56 -1.18 -1.29
C LYS A 240 -9.94 -2.46 -2.05
N LEU A 241 -10.92 -3.19 -1.55
CA LEU A 241 -11.48 -4.38 -2.21
C LEU A 241 -12.69 -3.97 -3.02
N ARG A 242 -12.59 -4.04 -4.35
CA ARG A 242 -13.65 -3.57 -5.25
C ARG A 242 -14.54 -4.70 -5.72
N PHE A 243 -15.84 -4.42 -5.82
CA PHE A 243 -16.86 -5.36 -6.30
C PHE A 243 -17.91 -4.63 -7.16
N GLU A 244 -18.79 -5.41 -7.80
CA GLU A 244 -19.83 -4.85 -8.66
C GLU A 244 -20.88 -4.07 -7.86
N GLU A 245 -21.35 -2.98 -8.44
CA GLU A 245 -22.44 -2.19 -7.90
C GLU A 245 -23.78 -2.88 -8.11
N VAL A 246 -24.66 -2.75 -7.13
CA VAL A 246 -26.09 -3.05 -7.28
C VAL A 246 -26.85 -1.77 -6.91
N ASP A 247 -27.42 -1.09 -7.88
CA ASP A 247 -28.02 0.24 -7.75
C ASP A 247 -29.06 0.38 -6.64
N THR A 248 -29.73 -0.70 -6.28
CA THR A 248 -30.75 -0.73 -5.24
C THR A 248 -30.20 -1.10 -3.86
N ALA A 249 -28.93 -1.42 -3.75
CA ALA A 249 -28.32 -1.88 -2.50
C ALA A 249 -27.89 -0.68 -1.65
N SER A 250 -28.32 -0.66 -0.39
CA SER A 250 -27.85 0.31 0.61
C SER A 250 -26.74 -0.26 1.51
N LYS A 251 -26.45 -1.55 1.40
CA LYS A 251 -25.46 -2.27 2.19
C LYS A 251 -24.95 -3.49 1.46
N TYR A 252 -23.67 -3.81 1.68
CA TYR A 252 -23.03 -5.02 1.18
C TYR A 252 -22.43 -5.81 2.33
N TYR A 253 -22.40 -7.12 2.16
CA TYR A 253 -21.75 -8.10 3.02
C TYR A 253 -20.50 -8.60 2.32
N VAL A 254 -19.39 -8.67 3.04
CA VAL A 254 -18.07 -9.00 2.48
C VAL A 254 -17.40 -10.08 3.33
N GLN A 255 -16.80 -11.06 2.69
CA GLN A 255 -15.87 -12.02 3.31
C GLN A 255 -14.50 -11.88 2.68
N VAL A 256 -13.46 -11.99 3.52
CA VAL A 256 -12.04 -11.89 3.10
C VAL A 256 -11.26 -12.99 3.81
N ALA A 257 -10.40 -13.71 3.08
CA ALA A 257 -9.55 -14.78 3.61
C ALA A 257 -8.20 -14.85 2.87
N GLU A 258 -7.21 -15.49 3.46
CA GLU A 258 -5.90 -15.73 2.84
C GLU A 258 -5.90 -16.94 1.87
N SER A 259 -6.98 -17.71 1.83
CA SER A 259 -7.23 -18.74 0.82
C SER A 259 -8.69 -18.72 0.37
N GLU A 260 -8.97 -19.27 -0.81
CA GLU A 260 -10.32 -19.33 -1.36
C GLU A 260 -11.24 -20.21 -0.51
N GLU A 261 -10.73 -21.34 -0.03
CA GLU A 261 -11.46 -22.27 0.85
C GLU A 261 -11.78 -21.61 2.21
N GLY A 262 -10.88 -20.73 2.67
CA GLY A 262 -11.04 -19.98 3.93
C GLY A 262 -12.23 -19.03 3.92
N LEU A 263 -12.73 -18.62 2.74
CA LEU A 263 -13.89 -17.73 2.63
C LEU A 263 -15.13 -18.31 3.28
N ALA A 264 -15.33 -19.63 3.24
CA ALA A 264 -16.53 -20.27 3.80
C ALA A 264 -16.64 -20.08 5.32
N SER A 265 -15.52 -19.94 6.02
CA SER A 265 -15.44 -19.73 7.48
C SER A 265 -15.05 -18.30 7.88
N ALA A 266 -14.75 -17.43 6.90
CA ALA A 266 -14.37 -16.05 7.15
C ALA A 266 -15.53 -15.25 7.76
N ALA A 267 -15.19 -14.38 8.71
CA ALA A 267 -16.18 -13.49 9.32
C ALA A 267 -16.85 -12.62 8.25
N VAL A 268 -18.17 -12.52 8.35
CA VAL A 268 -18.95 -11.61 7.51
C VAL A 268 -18.78 -10.20 8.03
N ARG A 269 -18.40 -9.30 7.17
CA ARG A 269 -18.22 -7.86 7.41
C ARG A 269 -19.25 -7.08 6.61
N GLU A 270 -19.57 -5.87 7.03
CA GLU A 270 -20.55 -5.02 6.36
C GLU A 270 -19.91 -3.72 5.90
N THR A 271 -20.40 -3.20 4.76
CA THR A 271 -20.07 -1.84 4.28
C THR A 271 -21.30 -1.20 3.66
N THR A 272 -21.42 0.12 3.82
CA THR A 272 -22.37 0.96 3.11
C THR A 272 -21.71 1.72 1.96
N GLU A 273 -20.37 1.59 1.82
CA GLU A 273 -19.64 2.14 0.68
C GLU A 273 -20.00 1.33 -0.57
N ASN A 274 -20.40 2.03 -1.61
CA ASN A 274 -20.72 1.42 -2.87
C ASN A 274 -19.46 0.98 -3.62
N LYS A 275 -19.48 -0.20 -4.21
CA LYS A 275 -18.40 -0.79 -5.01
C LYS A 275 -17.09 -1.10 -4.28
N VAL A 276 -16.96 -0.76 -2.99
CA VAL A 276 -15.69 -0.91 -2.29
C VAL A 276 -15.86 -1.32 -0.82
N TYR A 277 -14.97 -2.16 -0.35
CA TYR A 277 -14.79 -2.44 1.07
C TYR A 277 -13.36 -2.08 1.48
N THR A 278 -13.21 -1.32 2.55
CA THR A 278 -11.90 -0.99 3.11
C THR A 278 -11.44 -2.11 4.04
N PHE A 279 -10.43 -2.87 3.60
CA PHE A 279 -9.86 -3.96 4.37
C PHE A 279 -8.62 -3.49 5.13
N HIS A 280 -8.71 -3.51 6.46
CA HIS A 280 -7.62 -3.14 7.36
C HIS A 280 -6.77 -4.33 7.78
N ASN A 281 -5.55 -4.04 8.22
CA ASN A 281 -4.63 -4.97 8.85
C ASN A 281 -4.12 -6.09 7.96
N ALA A 282 -4.14 -5.91 6.65
CA ALA A 282 -3.52 -6.83 5.71
C ALA A 282 -2.05 -7.08 6.06
N LYS A 283 -1.60 -8.33 5.89
CA LYS A 283 -0.17 -8.67 5.91
C LYS A 283 0.46 -8.22 4.59
N LEU A 284 1.74 -7.88 4.60
CA LEU A 284 2.51 -7.54 3.40
C LEU A 284 2.68 -8.76 2.49
N GLY A 285 2.65 -8.55 1.18
CA GLY A 285 2.92 -9.57 0.17
C GLY A 285 1.95 -10.77 0.22
N THR A 286 0.79 -10.60 0.82
CA THR A 286 -0.18 -11.69 1.05
C THR A 286 -1.32 -11.61 0.06
N LYS A 287 -1.62 -12.74 -0.57
CA LYS A 287 -2.78 -12.87 -1.45
C LYS A 287 -4.05 -13.08 -0.63
N TYR A 288 -5.01 -12.20 -0.83
CA TYR A 288 -6.33 -12.28 -0.23
C TYR A 288 -7.38 -12.64 -1.28
N TYR A 289 -8.30 -13.50 -0.90
CA TYR A 289 -9.51 -13.82 -1.63
C TYR A 289 -10.67 -13.11 -0.96
N TYR A 290 -11.60 -12.58 -1.75
CA TYR A 290 -12.76 -11.91 -1.20
C TYR A 290 -13.98 -12.08 -2.10
N ARG A 291 -15.15 -11.94 -1.51
CA ARG A 291 -16.44 -11.91 -2.21
C ARG A 291 -17.39 -10.94 -1.52
N ALA A 292 -18.29 -10.36 -2.29
CA ALA A 292 -19.28 -9.41 -1.78
C ALA A 292 -20.67 -9.72 -2.34
N ALA A 293 -21.69 -9.46 -1.54
CA ALA A 293 -23.09 -9.63 -1.93
C ALA A 293 -23.99 -8.64 -1.19
N THR A 294 -25.20 -8.42 -1.69
CA THR A 294 -26.22 -7.55 -1.06
C THR A 294 -26.95 -8.21 0.11
N SER A 295 -26.69 -9.50 0.37
CA SER A 295 -27.19 -10.23 1.53
C SER A 295 -26.17 -11.28 1.98
N GLU A 296 -26.18 -11.66 3.27
CA GLU A 296 -25.29 -12.71 3.77
C GLU A 296 -25.49 -14.05 3.03
N ALA A 297 -26.74 -14.42 2.77
CA ALA A 297 -27.06 -15.64 2.02
C ALA A 297 -26.52 -15.62 0.59
N GLY A 298 -26.41 -14.43 -0.02
CA GLY A 298 -25.86 -14.24 -1.35
C GLY A 298 -24.36 -14.51 -1.45
N LEU A 299 -23.64 -14.40 -0.34
CA LEU A 299 -22.17 -14.61 -0.33
C LEU A 299 -21.76 -15.99 -0.84
N ALA A 300 -22.53 -17.02 -0.57
CA ALA A 300 -22.20 -18.39 -1.00
C ALA A 300 -22.08 -18.54 -2.52
N ASN A 301 -22.81 -17.73 -3.28
CA ASN A 301 -22.85 -17.74 -4.75
C ASN A 301 -22.17 -16.51 -5.38
N ALA A 302 -21.59 -15.64 -4.58
CA ALA A 302 -20.92 -14.43 -5.08
C ALA A 302 -19.60 -14.79 -5.77
N GLU A 303 -19.24 -13.99 -6.79
CA GLU A 303 -17.96 -14.10 -7.47
C GLU A 303 -16.81 -13.95 -6.47
N VAL A 304 -15.83 -14.85 -6.55
CA VAL A 304 -14.60 -14.78 -5.77
C VAL A 304 -13.57 -13.99 -6.55
N LYS A 305 -13.11 -12.91 -5.96
CA LYS A 305 -12.01 -12.06 -6.45
C LYS A 305 -10.77 -12.25 -5.58
N ASN A 306 -9.63 -11.81 -6.06
CA ASN A 306 -8.41 -11.81 -5.27
C ASN A 306 -7.55 -10.56 -5.52
N ILE A 307 -6.71 -10.24 -4.54
CA ILE A 307 -5.76 -9.14 -4.58
C ILE A 307 -4.54 -9.50 -3.73
N THR A 308 -3.34 -9.17 -4.17
CA THR A 308 -2.13 -9.33 -3.36
C THR A 308 -1.76 -7.98 -2.78
N SER A 309 -1.63 -7.90 -1.45
CA SER A 309 -1.24 -6.68 -0.75
C SER A 309 0.16 -6.22 -1.15
N SER A 310 0.43 -4.93 -0.99
CA SER A 310 1.77 -4.36 -1.14
C SER A 310 2.78 -5.13 -0.28
N ASP A 311 3.95 -5.44 -0.85
CA ASP A 311 5.04 -6.17 -0.18
C ASP A 311 6.13 -5.25 0.39
N VAL A 312 5.87 -3.95 0.44
CA VAL A 312 6.80 -2.92 0.94
C VAL A 312 6.54 -2.64 2.42
N ALA A 313 7.56 -2.82 3.27
CA ALA A 313 7.50 -2.49 4.70
C ALA A 313 7.54 -0.95 4.94
N PRO A 314 7.09 -0.46 6.11
CA PRO A 314 6.56 -1.18 7.26
C PRO A 314 5.09 -1.60 7.10
N ARG A 315 4.70 -2.62 7.85
CA ARG A 315 3.30 -3.00 8.01
C ARG A 315 2.63 -2.12 9.05
N VAL A 316 1.95 -1.08 8.59
CA VAL A 316 1.16 -0.21 9.47
C VAL A 316 -0.19 -0.86 9.77
N VAL A 317 -0.60 -0.81 11.02
CA VAL A 317 -1.78 -1.52 11.51
C VAL A 317 -2.81 -0.52 12.03
N ASN A 318 -4.07 -0.71 11.69
CA ASN A 318 -5.17 0.08 12.19
C ASN A 318 -5.76 -0.56 13.45
N VAL A 319 -5.40 0.00 14.59
CA VAL A 319 -6.08 -0.27 15.86
C VAL A 319 -6.78 1.03 16.26
N PRO A 320 -8.12 1.11 16.14
CA PRO A 320 -8.86 2.31 16.46
C PRO A 320 -8.49 2.87 17.84
N ASP A 321 -8.27 4.17 17.89
CA ASP A 321 -7.90 4.93 19.09
C ASP A 321 -6.50 4.64 19.66
N VAL A 322 -5.66 3.85 18.99
CA VAL A 322 -4.26 3.63 19.35
C VAL A 322 -3.33 4.16 18.28
N LEU A 323 -2.50 5.13 18.64
CA LEU A 323 -1.58 5.78 17.72
C LEU A 323 -0.29 4.95 17.52
N ASN A 324 0.39 5.20 16.40
CA ASN A 324 1.72 4.67 16.12
C ASN A 324 1.78 3.13 16.12
N PHE A 325 0.69 2.46 15.70
CA PHE A 325 0.59 1.00 15.74
C PHE A 325 1.16 0.39 14.45
N ARG A 326 2.19 -0.45 14.58
CA ARG A 326 2.79 -1.17 13.47
C ARG A 326 3.47 -2.47 13.88
N ASP A 327 3.58 -3.38 12.94
CA ASP A 327 4.31 -4.64 13.01
C ASP A 327 5.72 -4.40 12.44
N ILE A 328 6.75 -4.94 13.09
CA ILE A 328 8.11 -4.90 12.55
C ILE A 328 8.37 -5.98 11.49
N GLY A 329 7.42 -6.89 11.26
CA GLY A 329 7.54 -7.90 10.22
C GLY A 329 7.46 -7.31 8.81
N GLY A 330 8.07 -8.01 7.86
CA GLY A 330 8.09 -7.62 6.44
C GLY A 330 9.37 -6.94 5.99
N TRP A 331 10.21 -6.45 6.89
CA TRP A 331 11.55 -5.95 6.56
C TRP A 331 12.49 -7.09 6.17
N GLU A 332 13.47 -6.79 5.33
CA GLU A 332 14.49 -7.78 4.95
C GLU A 332 15.47 -8.06 6.09
N SER A 333 15.93 -9.31 6.17
CA SER A 333 16.95 -9.77 7.12
C SER A 333 18.20 -10.20 6.39
N SER A 334 19.35 -9.66 6.77
CA SER A 334 20.66 -10.09 6.26
C SER A 334 21.14 -11.44 6.83
N LEU A 335 20.45 -12.00 7.82
CA LEU A 335 20.82 -13.29 8.44
C LEU A 335 20.57 -14.47 7.51
N VAL A 336 19.57 -14.37 6.63
CA VAL A 336 19.25 -15.38 5.63
C VAL A 336 18.91 -14.67 4.32
N GLN A 337 19.58 -15.02 3.25
CA GLN A 337 19.39 -14.39 1.94
C GLN A 337 17.93 -14.47 1.47
N GLY A 338 17.33 -13.33 1.16
CA GLY A 338 15.95 -13.19 0.68
C GLY A 338 14.89 -13.44 1.75
N ALA A 339 15.27 -13.64 3.01
CA ALA A 339 14.29 -13.74 4.09
C ALA A 339 13.78 -12.38 4.52
N LYS A 340 12.49 -12.34 4.83
CA LYS A 340 11.85 -11.21 5.51
C LYS A 340 11.48 -11.61 6.93
N ILE A 341 11.57 -10.65 7.85
CA ILE A 341 11.13 -10.82 9.24
C ILE A 341 9.65 -11.23 9.25
N LYS A 342 9.29 -12.28 9.99
CA LYS A 342 7.91 -12.76 10.08
C LYS A 342 6.98 -11.70 10.64
N GLN A 343 5.83 -11.57 10.01
CA GLN A 343 4.77 -10.65 10.41
C GLN A 343 3.87 -11.27 11.49
N GLY A 344 3.25 -10.40 12.29
CA GLY A 344 2.25 -10.82 13.27
C GLY A 344 2.80 -11.28 14.61
N LEU A 345 4.09 -11.10 14.87
CA LEU A 345 4.74 -11.57 16.09
C LEU A 345 5.05 -10.45 17.08
N TYR A 346 5.52 -9.31 16.60
CA TYR A 346 5.88 -8.16 17.41
C TYR A 346 5.29 -6.89 16.82
N PHE A 347 4.50 -6.22 17.65
CA PHE A 347 3.92 -4.94 17.33
C PHE A 347 4.45 -3.87 18.29
N ARG A 348 4.58 -2.65 17.79
CA ARG A 348 4.89 -1.47 18.62
C ARG A 348 3.80 -0.42 18.46
N CYS A 349 3.53 0.32 19.53
CA CYS A 349 2.50 1.36 19.51
C CYS A 349 2.75 2.42 20.59
N ALA A 350 1.94 3.49 20.59
CA ALA A 350 1.80 4.41 21.71
C ALA A 350 1.01 3.73 22.86
N GLN A 351 0.96 4.39 24.01
CA GLN A 351 0.18 3.88 25.16
C GLN A 351 -1.28 3.62 24.76
N LEU A 352 -1.86 2.60 25.36
CA LEU A 352 -3.23 2.19 25.04
C LEU A 352 -4.26 3.13 25.67
N ASN A 353 -3.91 3.82 26.72
CA ASN A 353 -4.80 4.70 27.45
C ASN A 353 -4.07 5.93 27.97
N GLY A 354 -4.33 7.07 27.36
CA GLY A 354 -3.89 8.38 27.80
C GLY A 354 -4.81 8.96 28.85
N GLY A 355 -4.25 9.75 29.79
CA GLY A 355 -5.03 10.48 30.77
C GLY A 355 -5.96 11.53 30.13
N THR A 356 -6.87 12.10 30.91
CA THR A 356 -7.78 13.16 30.46
C THR A 356 -6.98 14.35 29.90
N GLY A 357 -7.29 14.76 28.67
CA GLY A 357 -6.56 15.82 27.98
C GLY A 357 -5.31 15.37 27.21
N SER A 358 -4.98 14.07 27.22
CA SER A 358 -3.90 13.52 26.43
C SER A 358 -4.25 13.55 24.94
N THR A 359 -3.29 13.96 24.10
CA THR A 359 -3.32 13.82 22.65
C THR A 359 -2.95 12.40 22.20
N THR A 360 -2.59 11.53 23.15
CA THR A 360 -2.26 10.14 22.92
C THR A 360 -3.47 9.23 23.07
N SER A 361 -3.33 7.99 22.62
CA SER A 361 -4.34 6.93 22.52
C SER A 361 -5.33 6.85 23.68
N LYS A 362 -6.56 6.56 23.36
CA LYS A 362 -7.69 6.38 24.29
C LYS A 362 -8.43 5.07 24.05
N LEU A 363 -7.71 3.96 24.00
CA LEU A 363 -8.34 2.66 23.75
C LEU A 363 -9.46 2.39 24.76
N ASP A 364 -10.67 2.21 24.26
CA ASP A 364 -11.76 1.64 25.02
C ASP A 364 -11.61 0.12 25.05
N SER A 365 -11.47 -0.47 26.23
CA SER A 365 -11.31 -1.93 26.41
C SER A 365 -12.49 -2.75 25.88
N ALA A 366 -13.67 -2.17 25.78
CA ALA A 366 -14.88 -2.79 25.23
C ALA A 366 -15.10 -2.47 23.74
N GLY A 367 -14.31 -1.55 23.16
CA GLY A 367 -14.54 -0.98 21.85
C GLY A 367 -13.83 -1.69 20.71
N LYS A 368 -13.85 -1.02 19.56
CA LYS A 368 -13.30 -1.52 18.29
C LYS A 368 -11.79 -1.76 18.34
N GLY A 369 -11.05 -0.95 19.10
CA GLY A 369 -9.60 -1.10 19.24
C GLY A 369 -9.21 -2.42 19.91
N LEU A 370 -9.90 -2.82 20.98
CA LEU A 370 -9.68 -4.12 21.62
C LEU A 370 -10.02 -5.28 20.67
N ALA A 371 -11.09 -5.14 19.88
CA ALA A 371 -11.45 -6.15 18.88
C ALA A 371 -10.34 -6.32 17.85
N ALA A 372 -9.77 -5.22 17.34
CA ALA A 372 -8.64 -5.24 16.41
C ALA A 372 -7.39 -5.89 17.01
N ILE A 373 -7.04 -5.59 18.27
CA ILE A 373 -5.91 -6.23 18.97
C ILE A 373 -6.11 -7.75 19.06
N LYS A 374 -7.32 -8.21 19.39
CA LYS A 374 -7.65 -9.63 19.42
C LYS A 374 -7.58 -10.29 18.05
N GLU A 375 -8.08 -9.61 17.01
CA GLU A 375 -8.04 -10.09 15.62
C GLU A 375 -6.59 -10.22 15.11
N LEU A 376 -5.68 -9.35 15.56
CA LEU A 376 -4.24 -9.45 15.29
C LEU A 376 -3.57 -10.63 16.00
N GLY A 377 -4.26 -11.33 16.89
CA GLY A 377 -3.73 -12.47 17.63
C GLY A 377 -2.80 -12.09 18.77
N ILE A 378 -2.76 -10.82 19.19
CA ILE A 378 -1.87 -10.34 20.25
C ILE A 378 -2.32 -10.92 21.59
N LYS A 379 -1.36 -11.52 22.32
CA LYS A 379 -1.58 -12.19 23.60
C LYS A 379 -0.86 -11.55 24.78
N GLN A 380 0.18 -10.77 24.52
CA GLN A 380 0.96 -10.10 25.56
C GLN A 380 1.02 -8.59 25.30
N ASP A 381 0.85 -7.82 26.39
CA ASP A 381 0.98 -6.37 26.44
C ASP A 381 2.21 -6.02 27.30
N ILE A 382 3.29 -5.54 26.66
CA ILE A 382 4.52 -5.17 27.33
C ILE A 382 4.52 -3.65 27.58
N ASP A 383 4.22 -3.25 28.80
CA ASP A 383 4.17 -1.85 29.21
C ASP A 383 5.51 -1.40 29.82
N MET A 384 6.18 -0.49 29.11
CA MET A 384 7.47 0.10 29.51
C MET A 384 7.33 1.40 30.31
N ARG A 385 6.13 1.83 30.66
CA ARG A 385 5.96 3.04 31.47
C ARG A 385 6.38 2.77 32.92
N ASP A 386 7.07 3.72 33.51
CA ASP A 386 7.55 3.67 34.89
C ASP A 386 6.40 3.75 35.91
N SER A 387 5.36 4.51 35.58
CA SER A 387 4.17 4.64 36.41
C SER A 387 2.95 4.36 35.54
N PRO A 388 2.42 3.14 35.55
CA PRO A 388 1.22 2.84 34.78
C PRO A 388 0.07 3.67 35.33
N SER A 389 -0.55 4.43 34.44
CA SER A 389 -1.76 5.17 34.79
C SER A 389 -2.80 4.20 35.38
N THR A 390 -3.41 4.56 36.49
CA THR A 390 -4.55 3.81 37.07
C THR A 390 -5.73 3.71 36.11
N THR A 391 -5.72 4.51 35.04
CA THR A 391 -6.74 4.52 33.99
C THR A 391 -6.38 3.61 32.79
N SER A 392 -5.26 2.88 32.81
CA SER A 392 -4.94 1.92 31.76
C SER A 392 -5.99 0.80 31.73
N PRO A 393 -6.57 0.45 30.56
CA PRO A 393 -7.43 -0.72 30.43
C PRO A 393 -6.78 -1.98 31.02
N ALA A 394 -5.47 -2.08 30.86
CA ALA A 394 -4.64 -3.15 31.39
C ALA A 394 -4.62 -3.26 32.92
N ASN A 395 -5.00 -2.22 33.65
CA ASN A 395 -5.14 -2.26 35.11
C ASN A 395 -6.54 -2.73 35.57
N THR A 396 -7.44 -2.99 34.66
CA THR A 396 -8.78 -3.51 34.97
C THR A 396 -8.80 -5.02 34.86
N SER A 397 -9.58 -5.67 35.71
CA SER A 397 -9.84 -7.12 35.61
C SER A 397 -10.52 -7.55 34.29
N ALA A 398 -11.00 -6.59 33.53
CA ALA A 398 -11.60 -6.79 32.20
C ALA A 398 -10.58 -6.86 31.05
N TRP A 399 -9.31 -6.50 31.30
CA TRP A 399 -8.28 -6.55 30.24
C TRP A 399 -7.88 -8.01 29.95
N PRO A 400 -8.17 -8.54 28.75
CA PRO A 400 -8.00 -9.95 28.47
C PRO A 400 -6.59 -10.34 27.98
N ILE A 401 -5.70 -9.35 27.82
CA ILE A 401 -4.33 -9.54 27.31
C ILE A 401 -3.38 -9.69 28.50
N ALA A 402 -2.49 -10.67 28.46
CA ALA A 402 -1.49 -10.89 29.51
C ALA A 402 -0.51 -9.69 29.60
N MET A 403 -0.35 -9.15 30.81
CA MET A 403 0.47 -7.96 31.04
C MET A 403 1.89 -8.34 31.46
N VAL A 404 2.88 -7.80 30.76
CA VAL A 404 4.29 -7.83 31.14
C VAL A 404 4.72 -6.42 31.56
N ARG A 405 5.05 -6.25 32.84
CA ARG A 405 5.53 -4.98 33.37
C ARG A 405 7.05 -4.89 33.23
N ALA A 406 7.53 -4.00 32.37
CA ALA A 406 8.94 -3.77 32.13
C ALA A 406 9.27 -2.26 32.16
N GLY A 407 8.80 -1.58 33.20
CA GLY A 407 8.90 -0.14 33.34
C GLY A 407 10.34 0.37 33.28
N VAL A 408 10.61 1.26 32.32
CA VAL A 408 11.86 2.00 32.16
C VAL A 408 11.57 3.45 32.49
N PRO A 409 12.30 4.06 33.48
CA PRO A 409 12.02 5.40 33.93
C PRO A 409 12.14 6.46 32.83
N SER A 410 11.27 7.46 32.87
CA SER A 410 11.43 8.67 32.04
C SER A 410 12.70 9.41 32.49
N GLY A 411 13.42 10.03 31.55
CA GLY A 411 14.70 10.71 31.84
C GLY A 411 15.91 9.77 31.93
N SER A 412 15.71 8.45 31.62
CA SER A 412 16.79 7.46 31.66
C SER A 412 17.66 7.42 30.37
N GLU A 413 17.44 8.36 29.44
CA GLU A 413 18.14 8.46 28.17
C GLU A 413 19.68 8.27 28.31
N PRO A 414 20.37 8.92 29.25
CA PRO A 414 21.83 8.83 29.35
C PRO A 414 22.38 7.41 29.60
N VAL A 415 21.58 6.55 30.25
CA VAL A 415 22.02 5.20 30.68
C VAL A 415 21.24 4.08 30.00
N ARG A 416 20.34 4.42 29.11
CA ARG A 416 19.42 3.45 28.48
C ARG A 416 20.13 2.49 27.55
N TRP A 417 21.11 2.99 26.81
CA TRP A 417 21.94 2.17 25.94
C TRP A 417 22.77 1.14 26.73
N GLU A 418 23.40 1.58 27.81
CA GLU A 418 24.27 0.73 28.63
C GLU A 418 23.49 -0.21 29.55
N GLY A 419 22.15 -0.10 29.59
CA GLY A 419 21.33 -0.89 30.51
C GLY A 419 21.59 -0.54 31.99
N GLY A 420 22.07 0.67 32.25
CA GLY A 420 22.49 1.12 33.55
C GLY A 420 21.36 1.27 34.57
N GLU A 421 21.73 1.69 35.81
CA GLU A 421 20.75 2.01 36.85
C GLU A 421 20.31 3.47 36.76
N TYR A 422 18.99 3.70 36.87
CA TYR A 422 18.39 5.01 36.92
C TYR A 422 17.22 5.03 37.94
N ASN A 423 17.27 5.92 38.89
CA ASN A 423 16.26 6.04 39.97
C ASN A 423 15.93 4.70 40.66
N GLY A 424 16.95 3.89 40.94
CA GLY A 424 16.79 2.59 41.59
C GLY A 424 16.25 1.46 40.69
N VAL A 425 16.14 1.70 39.38
CA VAL A 425 15.73 0.70 38.39
C VAL A 425 16.93 0.29 37.57
N ASN A 426 17.26 -1.01 37.59
CA ASN A 426 18.23 -1.62 36.67
C ASN A 426 17.56 -1.84 35.33
N ILE A 427 17.99 -1.10 34.29
CA ILE A 427 17.36 -1.13 32.98
C ILE A 427 17.67 -2.44 32.23
N ALA A 428 18.88 -3.02 32.42
CA ALA A 428 19.21 -4.31 31.83
C ALA A 428 18.26 -5.43 32.28
N ASP A 429 17.79 -5.42 33.54
CA ASP A 429 16.81 -6.40 34.03
C ASP A 429 15.43 -6.22 33.33
N ARG A 430 15.08 -4.99 32.93
CA ARG A 430 13.86 -4.74 32.14
C ARG A 430 14.01 -5.29 30.74
N TYR A 431 15.17 -5.12 30.12
CA TYR A 431 15.46 -5.71 28.79
C TYR A 431 15.44 -7.23 28.84
N LYS A 432 16.03 -7.88 29.88
CA LYS A 432 15.90 -9.33 30.07
C LYS A 432 14.44 -9.79 30.11
N THR A 433 13.61 -9.08 30.87
CA THR A 433 12.17 -9.39 30.96
C THR A 433 11.51 -9.31 29.59
N ILE A 434 11.80 -8.26 28.80
CA ILE A 434 11.24 -8.07 27.47
C ILE A 434 11.73 -9.18 26.52
N PHE A 435 13.02 -9.43 26.43
CA PHE A 435 13.57 -10.45 25.54
C PHE A 435 13.14 -11.88 25.92
N THR A 436 12.85 -12.13 27.21
CA THR A 436 12.22 -13.39 27.65
C THR A 436 10.80 -13.52 27.11
N ALA A 437 10.04 -12.43 27.00
CA ALA A 437 8.72 -12.43 26.38
C ALA A 437 8.84 -12.60 24.85
N LEU A 438 9.79 -11.91 24.22
CA LEU A 438 10.04 -12.03 22.77
C LEU A 438 10.41 -13.45 22.33
N ALA A 439 11.09 -14.22 23.17
CA ALA A 439 11.40 -15.63 22.93
C ALA A 439 10.16 -16.57 22.94
N LYS A 440 8.96 -16.03 23.08
CA LYS A 440 7.68 -16.76 23.03
C LYS A 440 6.73 -16.20 21.97
N CYS A 441 7.19 -15.29 21.12
CA CYS A 441 6.34 -14.62 20.15
C CYS A 441 5.70 -15.54 19.11
N ASP A 442 6.25 -16.72 18.87
CA ASP A 442 5.67 -17.72 17.98
C ASP A 442 4.33 -18.27 18.47
N THR A 443 4.13 -18.33 19.79
CA THR A 443 2.89 -18.76 20.45
C THR A 443 2.11 -17.58 21.03
N ASP A 444 2.82 -16.57 21.51
CA ASP A 444 2.26 -15.44 22.24
C ASP A 444 2.73 -14.09 21.63
N PRO A 445 2.17 -13.69 20.47
CA PRO A 445 2.51 -12.42 19.85
C PRO A 445 2.34 -11.25 20.80
N VAL A 446 3.28 -10.28 20.73
CA VAL A 446 3.37 -9.18 21.69
C VAL A 446 3.05 -7.83 21.04
N MET A 447 2.50 -6.92 21.82
CA MET A 447 2.60 -5.48 21.57
C MET A 447 3.42 -4.82 22.68
N LEU A 448 4.34 -3.96 22.29
CA LEU A 448 5.23 -3.23 23.20
C LEU A 448 4.98 -1.73 23.09
N HIS A 449 4.82 -1.07 24.21
CA HIS A 449 4.57 0.35 24.23
C HIS A 449 5.20 1.09 25.43
N CYS A 450 5.39 2.39 25.22
CA CYS A 450 5.62 3.35 26.30
C CYS A 450 4.52 4.43 26.24
N THR A 451 4.81 5.71 26.35
CA THR A 451 3.81 6.79 26.21
C THR A 451 3.50 7.07 24.72
N TYR A 452 4.53 7.34 23.91
CA TYR A 452 4.37 7.66 22.49
C TYR A 452 4.76 6.49 21.57
N GLY A 453 5.31 5.40 22.12
CA GLY A 453 5.86 4.31 21.32
C GLY A 453 7.14 4.70 20.56
N ALA A 454 7.85 5.72 21.01
CA ALA A 454 8.98 6.32 20.31
C ALA A 454 10.34 5.99 20.94
N ASP A 455 10.62 6.49 22.14
CA ASP A 455 11.98 6.47 22.74
C ASP A 455 12.27 5.15 23.45
N ARG A 456 11.58 4.87 24.57
CA ARG A 456 11.74 3.61 25.33
C ARG A 456 11.35 2.40 24.47
N THR A 457 10.26 2.49 23.73
CA THR A 457 9.86 1.49 22.73
C THR A 457 10.87 1.46 21.59
N GLY A 458 11.34 2.62 21.13
CA GLY A 458 12.27 2.75 20.00
C GLY A 458 13.59 2.02 20.25
N ILE A 459 14.22 2.17 21.41
CA ILE A 459 15.50 1.51 21.70
C ILE A 459 15.34 -0.03 21.75
N VAL A 460 14.26 -0.54 22.33
CA VAL A 460 14.03 -2.00 22.36
C VAL A 460 13.74 -2.53 20.97
N THR A 461 12.95 -1.79 20.18
CA THR A 461 12.71 -2.17 18.77
C THR A 461 14.00 -2.16 17.98
N PHE A 462 14.83 -1.11 18.11
CA PHE A 462 16.14 -1.04 17.50
C PHE A 462 17.04 -2.23 17.86
N PHE A 463 17.08 -2.62 19.14
CA PHE A 463 17.83 -3.82 19.56
C PHE A 463 17.33 -5.07 18.86
N LEU A 464 16.02 -5.25 18.77
CA LEU A 464 15.42 -6.40 18.08
C LEU A 464 15.69 -6.36 16.57
N GLU A 465 15.48 -5.25 15.91
CA GLU A 465 15.72 -5.05 14.47
C GLU A 465 17.18 -5.31 14.10
N ALA A 466 18.11 -4.76 14.88
CA ALA A 466 19.54 -4.98 14.69
C ALA A 466 19.93 -6.47 14.92
N LEU A 467 19.38 -7.11 15.97
CA LEU A 467 19.57 -8.54 16.25
C LEU A 467 19.06 -9.40 15.09
N LEU A 468 17.95 -9.03 14.46
CA LEU A 468 17.34 -9.72 13.33
C LEU A 468 17.98 -9.39 11.97
N GLY A 469 19.02 -8.56 11.94
CA GLY A 469 19.80 -8.26 10.77
C GLY A 469 19.14 -7.29 9.78
N MET A 470 18.28 -6.39 10.24
CA MET A 470 17.82 -5.27 9.41
C MET A 470 18.99 -4.33 9.07
N ASN A 471 18.92 -3.71 7.91
CA ASN A 471 19.91 -2.70 7.51
C ASN A 471 19.62 -1.33 8.17
N GLU A 472 20.64 -0.46 8.19
CA GLU A 472 20.55 0.85 8.88
C GLU A 472 19.46 1.77 8.28
N THR A 473 19.26 1.74 6.98
CA THR A 473 18.25 2.56 6.29
C THR A 473 16.85 2.16 6.72
N ASP A 474 16.56 0.86 6.76
CA ASP A 474 15.26 0.34 7.15
C ASP A 474 14.96 0.59 8.64
N MET A 475 15.95 0.38 9.53
CA MET A 475 15.85 0.72 10.96
C MET A 475 15.61 2.23 11.16
N THR A 476 16.29 3.08 10.38
CA THR A 476 16.07 4.54 10.41
C THR A 476 14.65 4.87 9.99
N ARG A 477 14.16 4.24 8.92
CA ARG A 477 12.81 4.45 8.39
C ARG A 477 11.74 4.00 9.39
N ASP A 478 11.91 2.84 10.04
CA ASP A 478 10.99 2.42 11.10
C ASP A 478 11.01 3.39 12.28
N TYR A 479 12.17 3.80 12.77
CA TYR A 479 12.27 4.75 13.87
C TYR A 479 11.56 6.08 13.56
N LEU A 480 11.81 6.64 12.36
CA LEU A 480 11.22 7.89 11.90
C LEU A 480 9.72 7.80 11.64
N TRP A 481 9.19 6.60 11.39
CA TRP A 481 7.75 6.40 11.22
C TRP A 481 6.91 6.93 12.38
N THR A 482 7.49 6.99 13.57
CA THR A 482 6.83 7.57 14.75
C THR A 482 6.47 9.05 14.58
N GLN A 483 7.10 9.76 13.65
CA GLN A 483 6.83 11.18 13.38
C GLN A 483 5.44 11.41 12.75
N PHE A 484 4.81 10.40 12.19
CA PHE A 484 3.42 10.48 11.72
C PHE A 484 2.39 10.59 12.84
N THR A 485 2.81 10.50 14.09
CA THR A 485 1.92 10.52 15.26
C THR A 485 1.73 11.95 15.79
N GLN A 486 0.47 12.38 15.90
CA GLN A 486 0.10 13.71 16.39
C GLN A 486 0.62 13.98 17.83
N GLY A 487 0.95 15.25 18.09
CA GLY A 487 1.29 15.75 19.43
C GLY A 487 2.69 15.38 19.91
N ARG A 488 3.48 14.72 19.05
CA ARG A 488 4.87 14.43 19.37
C ARG A 488 5.78 15.60 18.96
N ALA A 489 6.78 15.88 19.80
CA ALA A 489 7.90 16.72 19.39
C ALA A 489 8.65 16.04 18.25
N VAL A 490 8.91 16.78 17.20
CA VAL A 490 9.69 16.31 16.05
C VAL A 490 11.09 15.92 16.52
N LYS A 491 11.53 14.72 16.14
CA LYS A 491 12.91 14.26 16.35
C LYS A 491 13.71 14.54 15.09
N ILE A 492 14.64 15.45 15.16
CA ILE A 492 15.58 15.75 14.08
C ILE A 492 16.81 14.90 14.32
N LEU A 493 17.10 13.94 13.46
CA LEU A 493 18.21 13.00 13.66
C LEU A 493 19.58 13.66 13.45
N GLU A 494 19.62 14.77 12.75
CA GLU A 494 20.83 15.57 12.50
C GLU A 494 21.18 16.49 13.66
N GLU A 495 20.30 16.64 14.67
CA GLU A 495 20.60 17.43 15.87
C GLU A 495 21.68 16.75 16.71
N GLU A 496 22.59 17.57 17.24
CA GLU A 496 23.59 17.11 18.18
C GLU A 496 22.91 16.48 19.40
N GLY A 497 23.29 15.24 19.72
CA GLY A 497 22.71 14.51 20.83
C GLY A 497 21.49 13.66 20.49
N ALA A 498 21.04 13.60 19.22
CA ALA A 498 19.97 12.70 18.82
C ALA A 498 20.30 11.24 19.18
N GLU A 499 19.38 10.54 19.86
CA GLU A 499 19.65 9.21 20.43
C GLU A 499 19.86 8.13 19.35
N PHE A 500 19.02 8.11 18.32
CA PHE A 500 19.03 7.03 17.33
C PHE A 500 20.35 6.92 16.56
N PRO A 501 20.95 8.00 16.02
CA PRO A 501 22.28 7.94 15.41
C PRO A 501 23.37 7.49 16.39
N GLN A 502 23.23 7.84 17.69
CA GLN A 502 24.16 7.35 18.71
C GLN A 502 24.04 5.85 18.93
N TRP A 503 22.83 5.28 18.90
CA TRP A 503 22.63 3.83 19.02
C TRP A 503 23.33 3.09 17.86
N ILE A 504 23.19 3.58 16.63
CA ILE A 504 23.90 3.03 15.46
C ILE A 504 25.42 3.10 15.66
N SER A 505 25.93 4.28 16.02
CA SER A 505 27.37 4.48 16.24
C SER A 505 27.91 3.59 17.37
N LYS A 506 27.21 3.50 18.49
CA LYS A 506 27.58 2.65 19.61
C LYS A 506 27.56 1.16 19.23
N THR A 507 26.57 0.71 18.43
CA THR A 507 26.52 -0.67 17.92
C THR A 507 27.74 -0.96 17.05
N LYS A 508 28.14 -0.03 16.16
CA LYS A 508 29.33 -0.20 15.30
C LYS A 508 30.61 -0.40 16.11
N ASN A 509 30.66 0.14 17.31
CA ASN A 509 31.81 0.03 18.22
C ASN A 509 31.79 -1.23 19.11
N CYS A 510 30.70 -2.00 19.13
CA CYS A 510 30.65 -3.27 19.83
C CYS A 510 31.47 -4.35 19.12
N GLU A 511 31.87 -5.40 19.84
CA GLU A 511 32.53 -6.58 19.29
C GLU A 511 31.54 -7.40 18.45
N GLY A 512 32.00 -7.94 17.33
CA GLY A 512 31.22 -8.78 16.42
C GLY A 512 31.61 -8.59 14.96
N ALA A 513 31.37 -9.58 14.13
CA ALA A 513 31.71 -9.56 12.71
C ALA A 513 30.69 -8.74 11.88
N THR A 514 29.41 -8.88 12.21
CA THR A 514 28.31 -8.17 11.54
C THR A 514 27.61 -7.23 12.52
N PHE A 515 26.77 -6.34 12.02
CA PHE A 515 25.96 -5.45 12.87
C PHE A 515 25.06 -6.27 13.81
N ALA A 516 24.50 -7.37 13.32
CA ALA A 516 23.68 -8.29 14.13
C ALA A 516 24.50 -9.04 15.20
N ASP A 517 25.74 -9.47 14.91
CA ASP A 517 26.61 -10.10 15.90
C ASP A 517 27.02 -9.09 17.00
N LYS A 518 27.27 -7.85 16.61
CA LYS A 518 27.58 -6.74 17.53
C LYS A 518 26.44 -6.47 18.50
N MET A 519 25.20 -6.45 17.98
CA MET A 519 24.00 -6.30 18.78
C MET A 519 23.78 -7.49 19.71
N GLU A 520 24.01 -8.72 19.24
CA GLU A 520 23.94 -9.93 20.07
C GLU A 520 24.89 -9.81 21.28
N ASN A 521 26.15 -9.45 21.04
CA ASN A 521 27.13 -9.29 22.12
C ASN A 521 26.75 -8.19 23.10
N HIS A 522 26.17 -7.10 22.59
CA HIS A 522 25.65 -6.02 23.45
C HIS A 522 24.50 -6.51 24.34
N LEU A 523 23.55 -7.26 23.78
CA LEU A 523 22.44 -7.85 24.54
C LEU A 523 22.89 -8.91 25.56
N ILE A 524 23.94 -9.68 25.23
CA ILE A 524 24.58 -10.63 26.16
C ILE A 524 25.18 -9.86 27.35
N SER A 525 25.74 -8.67 27.15
CA SER A 525 26.28 -7.86 28.25
C SER A 525 25.21 -7.45 29.29
N PHE A 526 23.93 -7.40 28.89
CA PHE A 526 22.81 -7.23 29.81
C PHE A 526 22.45 -8.52 30.58
N GLY A 527 23.15 -9.63 30.31
CA GLY A 527 22.89 -10.94 30.90
C GLY A 527 21.71 -11.68 30.26
N ILE A 528 21.34 -11.33 29.01
CA ILE A 528 20.43 -12.14 28.20
C ILE A 528 21.23 -13.33 27.66
N ALA A 529 20.70 -14.56 27.84
CA ALA A 529 21.40 -15.74 27.37
C ALA A 529 21.49 -15.77 25.85
N LYS A 530 22.65 -16.15 25.29
CA LYS A 530 22.84 -16.31 23.84
C LYS A 530 21.77 -17.21 23.22
N SER A 531 21.45 -18.32 23.89
CA SER A 531 20.42 -19.26 23.42
C SER A 531 19.04 -18.61 23.30
N THR A 532 18.71 -17.62 24.15
CA THR A 532 17.47 -16.85 24.02
C THR A 532 17.47 -15.97 22.76
N LEU A 533 18.61 -15.32 22.46
CA LEU A 533 18.75 -14.46 21.27
C LEU A 533 18.73 -15.28 19.98
N GLU A 534 19.41 -16.42 19.97
CA GLU A 534 19.37 -17.35 18.84
C GLU A 534 17.95 -17.89 18.60
N HIS A 535 17.25 -18.24 19.67
CA HIS A 535 15.85 -18.69 19.56
C HIS A 535 14.93 -17.59 19.02
N ILE A 536 15.11 -16.32 19.40
CA ILE A 536 14.40 -15.18 18.83
C ILE A 536 14.64 -15.09 17.31
N ARG A 537 15.88 -15.25 16.85
CA ARG A 537 16.20 -15.28 15.41
C ARG A 537 15.47 -16.41 14.69
N GLU A 538 15.42 -17.62 15.25
CA GLU A 538 14.67 -18.77 14.69
C GLU A 538 13.18 -18.49 14.59
N ILE A 539 12.60 -17.83 15.59
CA ILE A 539 11.18 -17.43 15.58
C ILE A 539 10.91 -16.42 14.46
N PHE A 540 11.74 -15.37 14.37
CA PHE A 540 11.45 -14.20 13.54
C PHE A 540 11.98 -14.30 12.10
N VAL A 541 13.05 -15.05 11.84
CA VAL A 541 13.70 -15.09 10.53
C VAL A 541 13.53 -16.45 9.88
N PRO A 542 12.70 -16.58 8.84
CA PRO A 542 12.49 -17.85 8.13
C PRO A 542 13.80 -18.43 7.61
N GLY A 543 14.05 -19.71 7.91
CA GLY A 543 15.24 -20.41 7.46
C GLY A 543 16.51 -20.13 8.27
N TYR A 544 16.44 -19.31 9.31
CA TYR A 544 17.56 -19.16 10.24
C TYR A 544 17.76 -20.43 11.06
N VAL A 545 19.01 -20.81 11.24
CA VAL A 545 19.43 -21.93 12.09
C VAL A 545 20.46 -21.40 13.06
N ALA A 546 20.24 -21.64 14.35
CA ALA A 546 21.16 -21.20 15.40
C ALA A 546 22.59 -21.72 15.15
N LYS A 547 23.56 -20.84 15.32
CA LYS A 547 24.97 -21.22 15.24
C LYS A 547 25.34 -22.00 16.49
N ALA A 548 25.90 -23.20 16.31
CA ALA A 548 26.34 -24.09 17.39
C ALA A 548 27.38 -23.42 18.32
#